data_f700bc903245621d53667107bfb22d21
#
_entry.id   f700bc903245621d53667107bfb22d21
#
_cell.length_a   1.000
_cell.length_b   1.000
_cell.length_c   1.000
_cell.angle_alpha   90.00
_cell.angle_beta   90.00
_cell.angle_gamma   90.00
#
_symmetry.space_group_name_H-M   'P 1'
#
loop_
_entity.id
_entity.type
_entity.pdbx_description
1 polymer ?
#
loop_
_entity_poly.entity_id
_entity_poly.type
_entity_poly.pdbx_seq_one_letter_code
_entity_poly.pdbx_strand_id
1 'polypeptide(L)'
;GLSSFAMGIGGPAAKRFVPLFLGFFFFIVVSNWSGLIPGVGRVHEFRAPTSDVNVAVGLALVAFVYFHYQGIATLGFRTYFGKFFGTKGATAVDKVVNHFVGLIEFFLEFVKPVALSMRLFGNIYGGELALTVMTTITLAFVPVVLYGLELFVGLMQGLIFGILVLVFTVGAVEHHGEEHHDVEHAAEGHATPELAAADKAH
;
A
#
# COMPACT_ATOMS: atom_id res chain seq x y z
N GLY A 1 -6.85 19.37 2.25
CA GLY A 1 -7.74 18.22 2.52
C GLY A 1 -7.05 16.89 2.30
N LEU A 2 -7.82 15.82 2.05
CA LEU A 2 -7.31 14.43 1.88
C LEU A 2 -6.25 14.31 0.76
N SER A 3 -6.38 15.07 -0.32
CA SER A 3 -5.39 15.11 -1.39
C SER A 3 -4.05 15.70 -0.95
N SER A 4 -4.08 16.76 -0.13
CA SER A 4 -2.85 17.35 0.43
C SER A 4 -2.20 16.41 1.44
N PHE A 5 -3.00 15.67 2.19
CA PHE A 5 -2.54 14.64 3.12
C PHE A 5 -1.87 13.47 2.37
N ALA A 6 -2.47 12.97 1.30
CA ALA A 6 -1.90 11.93 0.46
C ALA A 6 -0.56 12.36 -0.18
N MET A 7 -0.47 13.61 -0.66
CA MET A 7 0.77 14.18 -1.19
C MET A 7 1.85 14.35 -0.11
N GLY A 8 1.45 14.66 1.13
CA GLY A 8 2.37 14.75 2.27
C GLY A 8 3.02 13.42 2.65
N ILE A 9 2.34 12.29 2.38
CA ILE A 9 2.84 10.95 2.69
C ILE A 9 3.69 10.39 1.54
N GLY A 10 3.22 10.53 0.30
CA GLY A 10 3.83 9.90 -0.86
C GLY A 10 4.65 10.85 -1.74
N GLY A 11 4.94 12.08 -1.28
CA GLY A 11 5.75 13.03 -2.02
C GLY A 11 5.14 13.48 -3.36
N PRO A 12 5.95 14.08 -4.25
CA PRO A 12 5.49 14.59 -5.56
C PRO A 12 4.96 13.49 -6.48
N ALA A 13 5.52 12.28 -6.41
CA ALA A 13 5.11 11.12 -7.19
C ALA A 13 3.69 10.65 -6.84
N ALA A 14 3.26 10.84 -5.60
CA ALA A 14 1.91 10.49 -5.14
C ALA A 14 0.80 11.26 -5.86
N LYS A 15 1.07 12.45 -6.41
CA LYS A 15 0.07 13.28 -7.08
C LYS A 15 -0.71 12.53 -8.17
N ARG A 16 -0.03 11.66 -8.91
CA ARG A 16 -0.64 10.82 -9.95
C ARG A 16 -1.59 9.77 -9.37
N PHE A 17 -1.35 9.31 -8.14
CA PHE A 17 -2.05 8.20 -7.51
C PHE A 17 -3.10 8.66 -6.48
N VAL A 18 -3.24 9.97 -6.23
CA VAL A 18 -4.27 10.55 -5.36
C VAL A 18 -5.69 10.09 -5.74
N PRO A 19 -6.10 10.04 -7.02
CA PRO A 19 -7.44 9.56 -7.37
C PRO A 19 -7.67 8.10 -6.97
N LEU A 20 -6.65 7.25 -7.09
CA LEU A 20 -6.70 5.87 -6.65
C LEU A 20 -6.87 5.76 -5.14
N PHE A 21 -6.07 6.50 -4.38
CA PHE A 21 -6.17 6.60 -2.92
C PHE A 21 -7.59 6.98 -2.50
N LEU A 22 -8.14 8.05 -3.10
CA LEU A 22 -9.50 8.51 -2.80
C LEU A 22 -10.55 7.48 -3.18
N GLY A 23 -10.40 6.80 -4.31
CA GLY A 23 -11.31 5.74 -4.74
C GLY A 23 -11.40 4.60 -3.74
N PHE A 24 -10.26 4.06 -3.30
CA PHE A 24 -10.23 3.02 -2.27
C PHE A 24 -10.74 3.53 -0.93
N PHE A 25 -10.36 4.72 -0.51
CA PHE A 25 -10.80 5.32 0.74
C PHE A 25 -12.33 5.44 0.78
N PHE A 26 -12.92 6.11 -0.20
CA PHE A 26 -14.37 6.31 -0.22
C PHE A 26 -15.14 4.99 -0.38
N PHE A 27 -14.67 4.09 -1.24
CA PHE A 27 -15.31 2.79 -1.42
C PHE A 27 -15.37 2.01 -0.10
N ILE A 28 -14.25 1.92 0.62
CA ILE A 28 -14.18 1.18 1.88
C ILE A 28 -15.01 1.85 2.96
N VAL A 29 -14.93 3.18 3.11
CA VAL A 29 -15.71 3.91 4.10
C VAL A 29 -17.21 3.75 3.86
N VAL A 30 -17.68 3.94 2.63
CA VAL A 30 -19.10 3.79 2.28
C VAL A 30 -19.55 2.35 2.49
N SER A 31 -18.74 1.37 2.08
CA SER A 31 -19.06 -0.05 2.27
C SER A 31 -19.14 -0.43 3.76
N ASN A 32 -18.22 0.06 4.59
CA ASN A 32 -18.23 -0.19 6.03
C ASN A 32 -19.43 0.48 6.70
N TRP A 33 -19.71 1.73 6.36
CA TRP A 33 -20.84 2.46 6.94
C TRP A 33 -22.20 1.92 6.48
N SER A 34 -22.29 1.35 5.26
CA SER A 34 -23.51 0.69 4.80
C SER A 34 -23.92 -0.50 5.67
N GLY A 35 -22.94 -1.20 6.25
CA GLY A 35 -23.18 -2.30 7.19
C GLY A 35 -23.74 -1.88 8.54
N LEU A 36 -23.50 -0.63 8.94
CA LEU A 36 -23.96 -0.07 10.22
C LEU A 36 -25.40 0.47 10.17
N ILE A 37 -26.04 0.52 9.00
CA ILE A 37 -27.42 0.99 8.89
C ILE A 37 -28.33 0.04 9.68
N PRO A 38 -29.16 0.55 10.63
CA PRO A 38 -30.07 -0.28 11.40
C PRO A 38 -31.04 -1.05 10.48
N GLY A 39 -30.97 -2.38 10.51
CA GLY A 39 -31.76 -3.26 9.61
C GLY A 39 -30.90 -4.00 8.59
N VAL A 40 -29.74 -3.49 8.22
CA VAL A 40 -28.71 -4.21 7.46
C VAL A 40 -28.10 -5.24 8.43
N GLY A 41 -27.97 -6.51 8.00
CA GLY A 41 -27.50 -7.62 8.87
C GLY A 41 -28.60 -8.42 9.55
N ARG A 42 -29.83 -7.89 9.68
CA ARG A 42 -31.00 -8.70 10.12
C ARG A 42 -31.66 -9.47 8.98
N VAL A 43 -31.47 -9.01 7.76
CA VAL A 43 -31.93 -9.69 6.55
C VAL A 43 -30.68 -10.25 5.86
N HIS A 44 -30.63 -11.56 5.64
CA HIS A 44 -29.45 -12.28 5.11
C HIS A 44 -28.95 -11.72 3.76
N GLU A 45 -29.82 -11.02 3.05
CA GLU A 45 -29.55 -10.43 1.73
C GLU A 45 -28.92 -9.02 1.80
N PHE A 46 -28.97 -8.36 2.97
CA PHE A 46 -28.43 -7.01 3.18
C PHE A 46 -27.26 -7.05 4.18
N ARG A 47 -26.12 -7.59 3.76
CA ARG A 47 -24.86 -7.48 4.51
C ARG A 47 -23.97 -6.43 3.88
N ALA A 48 -23.06 -5.83 4.70
CA ALA A 48 -22.02 -4.95 4.14
C ALA A 48 -21.20 -5.72 3.10
N PRO A 49 -20.96 -5.17 1.91
CA PRO A 49 -20.18 -5.86 0.87
C PRO A 49 -18.81 -6.30 1.37
N THR A 50 -18.19 -5.52 2.24
CA THR A 50 -16.87 -5.76 2.81
C THR A 50 -16.85 -6.75 3.96
N SER A 51 -18.02 -7.19 4.47
CA SER A 51 -18.11 -8.29 5.44
C SER A 51 -17.92 -9.67 4.77
N ASP A 52 -17.91 -9.73 3.45
CA ASP A 52 -17.55 -10.94 2.70
C ASP A 52 -16.05 -10.98 2.42
N VAL A 53 -15.41 -12.10 2.78
CA VAL A 53 -13.99 -12.37 2.49
C VAL A 53 -13.67 -12.19 1.01
N ASN A 54 -14.57 -12.63 0.11
CA ASN A 54 -14.34 -12.53 -1.32
C ASN A 54 -14.19 -11.08 -1.79
N VAL A 55 -14.99 -10.16 -1.24
CA VAL A 55 -14.89 -8.73 -1.57
C VAL A 55 -13.60 -8.13 -1.02
N ALA A 56 -13.24 -8.47 0.22
CA ALA A 56 -12.00 -8.01 0.84
C ALA A 56 -10.76 -8.51 0.08
N VAL A 57 -10.75 -9.79 -0.30
CA VAL A 57 -9.68 -10.40 -1.13
C VAL A 57 -9.68 -9.79 -2.53
N GLY A 58 -10.84 -9.62 -3.16
CA GLY A 58 -10.97 -9.00 -4.47
C GLY A 58 -10.39 -7.58 -4.49
N LEU A 59 -10.72 -6.76 -3.48
CA LEU A 59 -10.20 -5.40 -3.35
C LEU A 59 -8.67 -5.37 -3.17
N ALA A 60 -8.15 -6.27 -2.34
CA ALA A 60 -6.71 -6.42 -2.14
C ALA A 60 -5.98 -6.91 -3.41
N LEU A 61 -6.60 -7.82 -4.19
CA LEU A 61 -6.07 -8.27 -5.47
C LEU A 61 -6.09 -7.15 -6.53
N VAL A 62 -7.14 -6.36 -6.59
CA VAL A 62 -7.19 -5.18 -7.49
C VAL A 62 -6.06 -4.21 -7.15
N ALA A 63 -5.86 -3.90 -5.86
CA ALA A 63 -4.75 -3.08 -5.41
C ALA A 63 -3.39 -3.69 -5.80
N PHE A 64 -3.22 -4.99 -5.57
CA PHE A 64 -2.01 -5.75 -5.89
C PHE A 64 -1.68 -5.70 -7.39
N VAL A 65 -2.63 -6.03 -8.24
CA VAL A 65 -2.46 -5.96 -9.70
C VAL A 65 -2.16 -4.55 -10.16
N TYR A 66 -2.82 -3.55 -9.57
CA TYR A 66 -2.63 -2.16 -9.94
C TYR A 66 -1.22 -1.67 -9.64
N PHE A 67 -0.68 -1.87 -8.45
CA PHE A 67 0.66 -1.39 -8.14
C PHE A 67 1.76 -2.17 -8.89
N HIS A 68 1.58 -3.47 -9.15
CA HIS A 68 2.46 -4.23 -10.03
C HIS A 68 2.42 -3.71 -11.48
N TYR A 69 1.22 -3.44 -11.99
CA TYR A 69 1.06 -2.86 -13.32
C TYR A 69 1.76 -1.50 -13.45
N GLN A 70 1.60 -0.63 -12.46
CA GLN A 70 2.28 0.67 -12.46
C GLN A 70 3.80 0.53 -12.34
N GLY A 71 4.29 -0.38 -11.51
CA GLY A 71 5.71 -0.69 -11.41
C GLY A 71 6.29 -1.19 -12.73
N ILE A 72 5.63 -2.13 -13.39
CA ILE A 72 6.05 -2.67 -14.69
C ILE A 72 5.95 -1.59 -15.80
N ALA A 73 4.89 -0.79 -15.81
CA ALA A 73 4.68 0.25 -16.81
C ALA A 73 5.72 1.38 -16.73
N THR A 74 6.22 1.67 -15.51
CA THR A 74 7.20 2.75 -15.27
C THR A 74 8.63 2.26 -15.43
N LEU A 75 8.97 1.10 -14.88
CA LEU A 75 10.33 0.56 -14.85
C LEU A 75 10.65 -0.38 -16.02
N GLY A 76 9.61 -0.89 -16.68
CA GLY A 76 9.73 -1.95 -17.67
C GLY A 76 9.84 -3.35 -17.05
N PHE A 77 9.36 -4.34 -17.77
CA PHE A 77 9.26 -5.73 -17.27
C PHE A 77 10.60 -6.32 -16.81
N ARG A 78 11.66 -6.12 -17.59
CA ARG A 78 13.00 -6.68 -17.29
C ARG A 78 13.62 -6.06 -16.04
N THR A 79 13.48 -4.76 -15.87
CA THR A 79 14.02 -4.02 -14.73
C THR A 79 13.24 -4.34 -13.46
N TYR A 80 11.91 -4.40 -13.56
CA TYR A 80 11.05 -4.73 -12.44
C TYR A 80 11.31 -6.13 -11.88
N PHE A 81 11.40 -7.15 -12.75
CA PHE A 81 11.73 -8.50 -12.31
C PHE A 81 13.22 -8.67 -11.98
N GLY A 82 14.10 -7.90 -12.61
CA GLY A 82 15.53 -7.86 -12.28
C GLY A 82 15.82 -7.41 -10.85
N LYS A 83 14.92 -6.64 -10.24
CA LYS A 83 14.97 -6.24 -8.84
C LYS A 83 14.95 -7.46 -7.90
N PHE A 84 14.09 -8.45 -8.19
CA PHE A 84 13.95 -9.66 -7.36
C PHE A 84 15.02 -10.73 -7.63
N PHE A 85 15.53 -10.77 -8.86
CA PHE A 85 16.50 -11.79 -9.29
C PHE A 85 17.87 -11.20 -9.69
N GLY A 86 18.08 -9.90 -9.49
CA GLY A 86 19.29 -9.20 -9.88
C GLY A 86 20.50 -9.67 -9.08
N THR A 87 21.49 -10.22 -9.78
CA THR A 87 22.81 -10.58 -9.24
C THR A 87 23.77 -9.39 -9.33
N LYS A 88 23.33 -8.19 -8.90
CA LYS A 88 24.18 -7.01 -8.84
C LYS A 88 25.12 -7.15 -7.63
N GLY A 89 26.41 -7.20 -7.83
CA GLY A 89 27.42 -7.24 -6.77
C GLY A 89 28.81 -7.51 -7.34
N ALA A 90 29.83 -6.83 -6.81
CA ALA A 90 31.23 -6.99 -7.22
C ALA A 90 31.81 -8.32 -6.73
N THR A 91 31.36 -8.83 -5.58
CA THR A 91 31.87 -10.03 -4.94
C THR A 91 30.84 -11.17 -5.02
N ALA A 92 31.31 -12.42 -4.99
CA ALA A 92 30.45 -13.60 -4.99
C ALA A 92 29.50 -13.61 -3.76
N VAL A 93 29.97 -13.11 -2.62
CA VAL A 93 29.18 -12.97 -1.39
C VAL A 93 28.05 -11.96 -1.60
N ASP A 94 28.33 -10.79 -2.21
CA ASP A 94 27.33 -9.76 -2.47
C ASP A 94 26.21 -10.30 -3.38
N LYS A 95 26.56 -11.09 -4.39
CA LYS A 95 25.58 -11.71 -5.28
C LYS A 95 24.63 -12.68 -4.55
N VAL A 96 25.19 -13.48 -3.64
CA VAL A 96 24.38 -14.42 -2.84
C VAL A 96 23.46 -13.66 -1.89
N VAL A 97 23.99 -12.64 -1.20
CA VAL A 97 23.19 -11.80 -0.27
C VAL A 97 22.07 -11.08 -1.04
N ASN A 98 22.39 -10.43 -2.15
CA ASN A 98 21.41 -9.70 -2.96
C ASN A 98 20.33 -10.62 -3.54
N HIS A 99 20.70 -11.82 -3.96
CA HIS A 99 19.72 -12.82 -4.41
C HIS A 99 18.79 -13.28 -3.28
N PHE A 100 19.33 -13.50 -2.08
CA PHE A 100 18.54 -13.86 -0.90
C PHE A 100 17.59 -12.73 -0.47
N VAL A 101 18.06 -11.49 -0.46
CA VAL A 101 17.25 -10.30 -0.16
C VAL A 101 16.14 -10.15 -1.21
N GLY A 102 16.46 -10.28 -2.50
CA GLY A 102 15.45 -10.22 -3.57
C GLY A 102 14.39 -11.31 -3.46
N LEU A 103 14.76 -12.50 -3.04
CA LEU A 103 13.81 -13.59 -2.80
C LEU A 103 12.86 -13.26 -1.63
N ILE A 104 13.39 -12.71 -0.53
CA ILE A 104 12.57 -12.23 0.59
C ILE A 104 11.63 -11.13 0.13
N GLU A 105 12.12 -10.16 -0.62
CA GLU A 105 11.32 -9.06 -1.15
C GLU A 105 10.18 -9.57 -2.04
N PHE A 106 10.44 -10.56 -2.89
CA PHE A 106 9.43 -11.24 -3.69
C PHE A 106 8.33 -11.87 -2.82
N PHE A 107 8.70 -12.59 -1.76
CA PHE A 107 7.72 -13.13 -0.81
C PHE A 107 6.91 -12.05 -0.11
N LEU A 108 7.56 -10.97 0.31
CA LEU A 108 6.88 -9.84 0.96
C LEU A 108 5.83 -9.18 0.05
N GLU A 109 6.03 -9.17 -1.28
CA GLU A 109 5.02 -8.66 -2.22
C GLU A 109 3.71 -9.44 -2.13
N PHE A 110 3.76 -10.75 -1.96
CA PHE A 110 2.55 -11.59 -1.79
C PHE A 110 1.90 -11.43 -0.41
N VAL A 111 2.68 -11.09 0.62
CA VAL A 111 2.14 -10.86 1.96
C VAL A 111 1.30 -9.58 2.02
N LYS A 112 1.63 -8.56 1.20
CA LYS A 112 0.92 -7.28 1.17
C LYS A 112 -0.61 -7.44 0.93
N PRO A 113 -1.09 -8.11 -0.15
CA PRO A 113 -2.53 -8.27 -0.39
C PRO A 113 -3.19 -9.15 0.68
N VAL A 114 -2.49 -10.17 1.18
CA VAL A 114 -3.01 -11.00 2.27
C VAL A 114 -3.23 -10.16 3.53
N ALA A 115 -2.24 -9.36 3.92
CA ALA A 115 -2.33 -8.48 5.09
C ALA A 115 -3.46 -7.44 4.92
N LEU A 116 -3.63 -6.86 3.73
CA LEU A 116 -4.69 -5.90 3.41
C LEU A 116 -6.08 -6.55 3.52
N SER A 117 -6.27 -7.73 2.92
CA SER A 117 -7.55 -8.43 2.94
C SER A 117 -7.94 -8.89 4.34
N MET A 118 -6.98 -9.47 5.09
CA MET A 118 -7.21 -9.92 6.47
C MET A 118 -7.53 -8.76 7.41
N ARG A 119 -6.89 -7.61 7.22
CA ARG A 119 -7.18 -6.40 8.00
C ARG A 119 -8.59 -5.90 7.72
N LEU A 120 -8.99 -5.82 6.45
CA LEU A 120 -10.31 -5.35 6.06
C LEU A 120 -11.39 -6.30 6.58
N PHE A 121 -11.27 -7.58 6.29
CA PHE A 121 -12.20 -8.62 6.74
C PHE A 121 -12.27 -8.71 8.26
N GLY A 122 -11.11 -8.74 8.95
CA GLY A 122 -11.04 -8.90 10.40
C GLY A 122 -11.72 -7.76 11.16
N ASN A 123 -11.55 -6.52 10.71
CA ASN A 123 -12.21 -5.37 11.34
C ASN A 123 -13.73 -5.42 11.20
N ILE A 124 -14.23 -5.72 10.00
CA ILE A 124 -15.68 -5.68 9.73
C ILE A 124 -16.37 -6.89 10.37
N TYR A 125 -15.83 -8.09 10.15
CA TYR A 125 -16.39 -9.30 10.74
C TYR A 125 -16.32 -9.28 12.27
N GLY A 126 -15.19 -8.82 12.82
CA GLY A 126 -15.02 -8.68 14.26
C GLY A 126 -15.98 -7.66 14.87
N GLY A 127 -16.21 -6.53 14.20
CA GLY A 127 -17.16 -5.50 14.61
C GLY A 127 -18.61 -5.99 14.56
N GLU A 128 -19.06 -6.61 13.45
CA GLU A 128 -20.40 -7.21 13.33
C GLU A 128 -20.64 -8.26 14.43
N LEU A 129 -19.64 -9.13 14.70
CA LEU A 129 -19.75 -10.13 15.74
C LEU A 129 -19.87 -9.51 17.14
N ALA A 130 -19.02 -8.52 17.43
CA ALA A 130 -19.06 -7.82 18.71
C ALA A 130 -20.39 -7.10 18.94
N LEU A 131 -20.91 -6.40 17.93
CA LEU A 131 -22.22 -5.75 17.98
C LEU A 131 -23.33 -6.77 18.21
N THR A 132 -23.33 -7.89 17.49
CA THR A 132 -24.36 -8.94 17.61
C THR A 132 -24.37 -9.53 19.02
N VAL A 133 -23.21 -9.91 19.54
CA VAL A 133 -23.07 -10.49 20.89
C VAL A 133 -23.48 -9.49 21.96
N MET A 134 -22.98 -8.26 21.88
CA MET A 134 -23.27 -7.24 22.90
C MET A 134 -24.72 -6.77 22.87
N THR A 135 -25.35 -6.69 21.69
CA THR A 135 -26.79 -6.39 21.59
C THR A 135 -27.65 -7.47 22.23
N THR A 136 -27.18 -8.72 22.25
CA THR A 136 -27.91 -9.84 22.86
C THR A 136 -27.77 -9.85 24.38
N ILE A 137 -26.63 -9.44 24.92
CA ILE A 137 -26.29 -9.58 26.35
C ILE A 137 -26.59 -8.30 27.13
N THR A 138 -26.48 -7.13 26.53
CA THR A 138 -26.57 -5.83 27.21
C THR A 138 -27.76 -4.99 26.78
N LEU A 139 -28.22 -4.11 27.69
CA LEU A 139 -29.17 -3.05 27.41
C LEU A 139 -28.63 -2.08 26.32
N ALA A 140 -29.50 -1.33 25.68
CA ALA A 140 -29.23 -0.50 24.50
C ALA A 140 -28.04 0.48 24.59
N PHE A 141 -27.54 0.79 25.77
CA PHE A 141 -26.47 1.78 25.95
C PHE A 141 -25.11 1.29 25.39
N VAL A 142 -24.71 0.04 25.67
CA VAL A 142 -23.43 -0.53 25.20
C VAL A 142 -23.38 -0.68 23.68
N PRO A 143 -24.41 -1.20 23.01
CA PRO A 143 -24.46 -1.22 21.55
C PRO A 143 -24.29 0.15 20.87
N VAL A 144 -24.87 1.22 21.45
CA VAL A 144 -24.71 2.58 20.86
C VAL A 144 -23.27 3.03 20.88
N VAL A 145 -22.54 2.77 21.97
CA VAL A 145 -21.11 3.10 22.05
C VAL A 145 -20.29 2.28 21.05
N LEU A 146 -20.63 0.98 20.87
CA LEU A 146 -19.98 0.12 19.89
C LEU A 146 -20.26 0.55 18.46
N TYR A 147 -21.46 1.00 18.14
CA TYR A 147 -21.76 1.61 16.83
C TYR A 147 -20.90 2.82 16.53
N GLY A 148 -20.70 3.70 17.51
CA GLY A 148 -19.78 4.84 17.38
C GLY A 148 -18.34 4.42 17.15
N LEU A 149 -17.87 3.40 17.87
CA LEU A 149 -16.54 2.83 17.71
C LEU A 149 -16.38 2.23 16.29
N GLU A 150 -17.35 1.48 15.82
CA GLU A 150 -17.30 0.82 14.50
C GLU A 150 -17.32 1.82 13.35
N LEU A 151 -18.08 2.92 13.49
CA LEU A 151 -18.03 4.06 12.57
C LEU A 151 -16.62 4.64 12.46
N PHE A 152 -15.98 4.86 13.60
CA PHE A 152 -14.60 5.39 13.67
C PHE A 152 -13.60 4.40 13.09
N VAL A 153 -13.69 3.12 13.46
CA VAL A 153 -12.81 2.05 12.94
C VAL A 153 -12.98 1.89 11.44
N GLY A 154 -14.21 1.95 10.91
CA GLY A 154 -14.49 1.89 9.48
C GLY A 154 -13.84 3.04 8.69
N LEU A 155 -13.88 4.26 9.24
CA LEU A 155 -13.20 5.42 8.68
C LEU A 155 -11.68 5.23 8.68
N MET A 156 -11.11 4.85 9.83
CA MET A 156 -9.66 4.59 9.96
C MET A 156 -9.21 3.46 9.03
N GLN A 157 -10.01 2.43 8.88
CA GLN A 157 -9.70 1.31 7.98
C GLN A 157 -9.61 1.74 6.52
N GLY A 158 -10.57 2.55 6.04
CA GLY A 158 -10.51 3.12 4.69
C GLY A 158 -9.26 3.97 4.47
N LEU A 159 -8.91 4.79 5.47
CA LEU A 159 -7.73 5.65 5.43
C LEU A 159 -6.43 4.83 5.39
N ILE A 160 -6.29 3.85 6.29
CA ILE A 160 -5.10 2.99 6.38
C ILE A 160 -4.93 2.17 5.09
N PHE A 161 -6.03 1.58 4.57
CA PHE A 161 -5.97 0.82 3.34
C PHE A 161 -5.55 1.69 2.16
N GLY A 162 -6.16 2.87 2.00
CA GLY A 162 -5.81 3.81 0.95
C GLY A 162 -4.36 4.26 1.02
N ILE A 163 -3.86 4.62 2.22
CA ILE A 163 -2.46 4.99 2.43
C ILE A 163 -1.52 3.85 2.05
N LEU A 164 -1.80 2.62 2.48
CA LEU A 164 -0.95 1.47 2.15
C LEU A 164 -0.89 1.21 0.65
N VAL A 165 -2.03 1.29 -0.05
CA VAL A 165 -2.07 1.17 -1.51
C VAL A 165 -1.26 2.29 -2.17
N LEU A 166 -1.40 3.53 -1.67
CA LEU A 166 -0.64 4.68 -2.17
C LEU A 166 0.87 4.47 -1.99
N VAL A 167 1.31 4.14 -0.77
CA VAL A 167 2.73 3.93 -0.44
C VAL A 167 3.32 2.77 -1.24
N PHE A 168 2.59 1.67 -1.38
CA PHE A 168 3.06 0.54 -2.18
C PHE A 168 3.16 0.89 -3.66
N THR A 169 2.22 1.68 -4.19
CA THR A 169 2.25 2.12 -5.59
C THR A 169 3.38 3.10 -5.86
N VAL A 170 3.58 4.06 -4.96
CA VAL A 170 4.70 5.02 -5.05
C VAL A 170 6.03 4.29 -4.91
N GLY A 171 6.18 3.41 -3.92
CA GLY A 171 7.40 2.62 -3.73
C GLY A 171 7.71 1.69 -4.92
N ALA A 172 6.69 1.16 -5.61
CA ALA A 172 6.91 0.37 -6.82
C ALA A 172 7.47 1.19 -8.00
N VAL A 173 7.26 2.51 -7.98
CA VAL A 173 7.66 3.44 -9.06
C VAL A 173 8.96 4.19 -8.72
N GLU A 174 9.21 4.52 -7.45
CA GLU A 174 10.34 5.40 -7.02
C GLU A 174 11.69 4.69 -6.88
N HIS A 175 11.76 3.39 -6.78
CA HIS A 175 13.02 2.66 -6.55
C HIS A 175 14.14 2.86 -7.61
N HIS A 176 13.95 3.77 -8.58
CA HIS A 176 14.96 4.12 -9.60
C HIS A 176 15.46 5.57 -9.54
N GLY A 177 14.87 6.42 -8.69
CA GLY A 177 15.33 7.81 -8.57
C GLY A 177 16.67 7.93 -7.85
N GLU A 178 16.95 7.06 -6.90
CA GLU A 178 18.17 7.12 -6.07
C GLU A 178 19.39 6.55 -6.77
N GLU A 179 19.25 5.49 -7.59
CA GLU A 179 20.40 4.91 -8.32
C GLU A 179 20.98 5.85 -9.39
N HIS A 180 20.20 6.76 -9.97
CA HIS A 180 20.72 7.71 -10.97
C HIS A 180 21.47 8.88 -10.34
N HIS A 181 21.07 9.34 -9.17
CA HIS A 181 21.77 10.43 -8.48
C HIS A 181 23.15 10.02 -7.98
N ASP A 182 23.28 8.80 -7.44
CA ASP A 182 24.58 8.30 -6.94
C ASP A 182 25.58 8.02 -8.06
N VAL A 183 25.12 7.61 -9.25
CA VAL A 183 25.98 7.38 -10.42
C VAL A 183 26.41 8.70 -11.05
N GLU A 184 25.55 9.72 -11.05
CA GLU A 184 25.86 11.04 -11.61
C GLU A 184 26.87 11.78 -10.72
N HIS A 185 26.72 11.74 -9.40
CA HIS A 185 27.68 12.30 -8.46
C HIS A 185 29.01 11.54 -8.40
N ALA A 186 29.01 10.23 -8.64
CA ALA A 186 30.25 9.45 -8.75
C ALA A 186 30.99 9.76 -10.06
N ALA A 187 30.29 10.03 -11.16
CA ALA A 187 30.87 10.41 -12.44
C ALA A 187 31.45 11.83 -12.42
N GLU A 188 30.77 12.78 -11.76
CA GLU A 188 31.27 14.16 -11.58
C GLU A 188 32.46 14.22 -10.62
N GLY A 189 32.49 13.38 -9.57
CA GLY A 189 33.62 13.31 -8.61
C GLY A 189 34.90 12.81 -9.20
N HIS A 190 34.88 12.08 -10.32
CA HIS A 190 36.11 11.58 -11.00
C HIS A 190 36.58 12.49 -12.13
N ALA A 191 35.83 13.52 -12.53
CA ALA A 191 36.21 14.37 -13.68
C ALA A 191 37.04 15.62 -13.33
N THR A 192 37.31 15.91 -12.06
CA THR A 192 37.81 17.24 -11.69
C THR A 192 39.23 17.41 -11.19
N PRO A 193 40.15 16.42 -11.10
CA PRO A 193 41.53 16.73 -10.80
C PRO A 193 42.49 16.84 -11.99
N GLU A 194 42.17 16.26 -13.14
CA GLU A 194 43.15 16.14 -14.23
C GLU A 194 43.09 17.29 -15.28
N LEU A 195 41.94 17.92 -15.47
CA LEU A 195 41.78 19.06 -16.38
C LEU A 195 42.30 20.39 -15.83
N ALA A 196 42.35 20.54 -14.50
CA ALA A 196 42.85 21.77 -13.87
C ALA A 196 44.43 21.82 -13.84
N ALA A 197 45.10 20.71 -14.09
CA ALA A 197 46.57 20.66 -14.14
C ALA A 197 47.15 20.99 -15.52
N ALA A 198 46.33 20.83 -16.60
CA ALA A 198 46.81 21.07 -17.98
C ALA A 198 46.74 22.55 -18.38
N ASP A 199 45.92 23.39 -17.74
CA ASP A 199 45.76 24.82 -18.07
C ASP A 199 46.81 25.73 -17.39
N LYS A 200 47.65 25.22 -16.50
CA LYS A 200 48.73 25.99 -15.85
C LYS A 200 50.12 25.77 -16.45
N ALA A 201 50.26 25.04 -17.57
CA ALA A 201 51.52 24.74 -18.21
C ALA A 201 51.70 25.40 -19.60
N HIS A 202 50.93 26.43 -19.93
CA HIS A 202 51.14 27.30 -21.11
C HIS A 202 51.23 28.75 -20.74
#